data_6e67d3c31f4907739576176660986e20
#
_entry.id   6e67d3c31f4907739576176660986e20
#
_cell.length_a   1.000
_cell.length_b   1.000
_cell.length_c   1.000
_cell.angle_alpha   90.00
_cell.angle_beta   90.00
_cell.angle_gamma   90.00
#
_symmetry.space_group_name_H-M   'P 1'
#
loop_
_entity.id
_entity.type
_entity.pdbx_description
1 polymer ?
#
loop_
_entity_poly.entity_id
_entity_poly.type
_entity_poly.pdbx_seq_one_letter_code
_entity_poly.pdbx_strand_id
1 'polypeptide(L)'
;HGFDDQGRQYDKDGNLKDWWTEEDAKKFEERAQVMVNFFDSIEVAPGVHANGSLTLGENIADHGDLQVSFQAFKNATEAAPLEIVDGFTPEQRFFLAYANVWAGNIRPEEILRLTKLDPHSLGKWRVDGALPHIQNWYEAFKITEQDSMFVPKEKRVSIW
;
A
#
# COMPACT_ATOMS: atom_id res chain seq x y z
N HIS A 1 11.47 -0.79 3.74
CA HIS A 1 11.91 0.61 3.93
C HIS A 1 13.24 0.99 3.26
N GLY A 2 14.09 0.04 2.89
CA GLY A 2 15.37 0.36 2.23
C GLY A 2 15.25 1.06 0.87
N PHE A 3 14.07 1.02 0.27
CA PHE A 3 13.77 1.60 -1.05
C PHE A 3 12.55 2.53 -1.03
N ASP A 4 12.15 3.04 0.14
CA ASP A 4 11.16 4.10 0.25
C ASP A 4 11.81 5.49 0.04
N ASP A 5 11.04 6.56 0.23
CA ASP A 5 11.47 7.95 -0.02
C ASP A 5 12.65 8.39 0.84
N GLN A 6 12.82 7.82 2.04
CA GLN A 6 13.92 8.13 2.95
C GLN A 6 15.01 7.06 2.91
N GLY A 7 14.64 5.77 2.96
CA GLY A 7 15.59 4.66 2.98
C GLY A 7 16.48 4.59 1.76
N ARG A 8 15.98 5.02 0.58
CA ARG A 8 16.77 5.11 -0.65
C ARG A 8 17.99 6.04 -0.55
N GLN A 9 18.02 6.92 0.43
CA GLN A 9 19.13 7.84 0.67
C GLN A 9 20.30 7.21 1.43
N TYR A 10 20.17 5.95 1.83
CA TYR A 10 21.21 5.21 2.55
C TYR A 10 21.79 4.11 1.67
N ASP A 11 23.12 3.95 1.73
CA ASP A 11 23.80 2.85 1.05
C ASP A 11 23.62 1.51 1.79
N LYS A 12 24.15 0.43 1.22
CA LYS A 12 24.08 -0.92 1.79
C LYS A 12 24.70 -1.07 3.18
N ASP A 13 25.55 -0.13 3.58
CA ASP A 13 26.25 -0.12 4.88
C ASP A 13 25.54 0.83 5.87
N GLY A 14 24.41 1.44 5.49
CA GLY A 14 23.62 2.34 6.33
C GLY A 14 24.17 3.77 6.40
N ASN A 15 25.08 4.15 5.53
CA ASN A 15 25.58 5.51 5.48
C ASN A 15 24.66 6.38 4.64
N LEU A 16 24.38 7.61 5.10
CA LEU A 16 23.68 8.61 4.30
C LEU A 16 24.52 8.94 3.07
N LYS A 17 24.07 8.48 1.94
CA LYS A 17 24.78 8.60 0.68
C LYS A 17 23.79 8.54 -0.48
N ASP A 18 23.76 9.61 -1.27
CA ASP A 18 23.02 9.60 -2.53
C ASP A 18 23.79 8.73 -3.54
N TRP A 19 23.26 7.53 -3.79
CA TRP A 19 23.85 6.52 -4.69
C TRP A 19 22.99 6.26 -5.92
N TRP A 20 21.82 6.87 -5.97
CA TRP A 20 20.93 6.80 -7.13
C TRP A 20 21.40 7.79 -8.21
N THR A 21 21.13 7.46 -9.47
CA THR A 21 21.29 8.44 -10.54
C THR A 21 20.19 9.51 -10.43
N GLU A 22 20.47 10.70 -10.94
CA GLU A 22 19.45 11.78 -10.99
C GLU A 22 18.18 11.33 -11.74
N GLU A 23 18.36 10.52 -12.82
CA GLU A 23 17.24 9.98 -13.60
C GLU A 23 16.39 9.00 -12.79
N ASP A 24 17.02 8.08 -12.06
CA ASP A 24 16.29 7.10 -11.23
C ASP A 24 15.59 7.78 -10.07
N ALA A 25 16.26 8.75 -9.42
CA ALA A 25 15.66 9.53 -8.34
C ALA A 25 14.41 10.27 -8.85
N LYS A 26 14.50 10.94 -10.00
CA LYS A 26 13.37 11.64 -10.60
C LYS A 26 12.22 10.71 -10.96
N LYS A 27 12.49 9.56 -11.58
CA LYS A 27 11.46 8.57 -11.91
C LYS A 27 10.77 8.02 -10.65
N PHE A 28 11.53 7.78 -9.59
CA PHE A 28 10.98 7.37 -8.32
C PHE A 28 10.05 8.44 -7.73
N GLU A 29 10.48 9.70 -7.71
CA GLU A 29 9.70 10.82 -7.19
C GLU A 29 8.39 11.01 -7.96
N GLU A 30 8.44 10.91 -9.30
CA GLU A 30 7.25 10.99 -10.15
C GLU A 30 6.23 9.88 -9.81
N ARG A 31 6.69 8.65 -9.57
CA ARG A 31 5.83 7.51 -9.17
C ARG A 31 5.33 7.65 -7.75
N ALA A 32 6.19 8.08 -6.83
CA ALA A 32 5.82 8.32 -5.43
C ALA A 32 4.76 9.43 -5.31
N GLN A 33 4.83 10.46 -6.17
CA GLN A 33 3.84 11.54 -6.18
C GLN A 33 2.42 11.04 -6.51
N VAL A 34 2.28 9.98 -7.29
CA VAL A 34 0.97 9.34 -7.55
C VAL A 34 0.38 8.83 -6.23
N MET A 35 1.21 8.21 -5.38
CA MET A 35 0.77 7.74 -4.06
C MET A 35 0.43 8.89 -3.12
N VAL A 36 1.26 9.93 -3.07
CA VAL A 36 0.98 11.14 -2.26
C VAL A 36 -0.37 11.73 -2.64
N ASN A 37 -0.62 11.97 -3.94
CA ASN A 37 -1.86 12.57 -4.42
C ASN A 37 -3.08 11.70 -4.12
N PHE A 38 -2.93 10.38 -4.21
CA PHE A 38 -4.01 9.45 -3.89
C PHE A 38 -4.38 9.53 -2.40
N PHE A 39 -3.40 9.45 -1.51
CA PHE A 39 -3.66 9.51 -0.06
C PHE A 39 -4.15 10.91 0.38
N ASP A 40 -3.63 11.99 -0.19
CA ASP A 40 -4.14 13.36 0.08
C ASP A 40 -5.62 13.52 -0.31
N SER A 41 -6.12 12.72 -1.24
CA SER A 41 -7.53 12.74 -1.62
C SER A 41 -8.47 12.04 -0.63
N ILE A 42 -7.93 11.27 0.31
CA ILE A 42 -8.71 10.47 1.26
C ILE A 42 -9.21 11.35 2.41
N GLU A 43 -10.52 11.45 2.56
CA GLU A 43 -11.15 12.09 3.72
C GLU A 43 -11.24 11.06 4.87
N VAL A 44 -10.44 11.27 5.92
CA VAL A 44 -10.33 10.36 7.08
C VAL A 44 -11.36 10.67 8.17
N ALA A 45 -11.83 11.91 8.22
CA ALA A 45 -12.92 12.40 9.07
C ALA A 45 -13.55 13.62 8.38
N PRO A 46 -14.77 14.06 8.73
CA PRO A 46 -15.45 15.17 8.08
C PRO A 46 -14.56 16.42 7.97
N GLY A 47 -14.23 16.80 6.73
CA GLY A 47 -13.36 17.94 6.42
C GLY A 47 -11.86 17.73 6.74
N VAL A 48 -11.43 16.52 7.08
CA VAL A 48 -10.03 16.19 7.40
C VAL A 48 -9.50 15.16 6.43
N HIS A 49 -8.47 15.53 5.68
CA HIS A 49 -7.80 14.64 4.75
C HIS A 49 -6.55 13.99 5.35
N ALA A 50 -6.20 12.82 4.85
CA ALA A 50 -4.91 12.19 5.13
C ALA A 50 -3.77 13.09 4.64
N ASN A 51 -2.56 12.82 5.12
CA ASN A 51 -1.35 13.50 4.68
C ASN A 51 -0.45 12.51 3.93
N GLY A 52 -0.61 12.46 2.62
CA GLY A 52 0.10 11.52 1.76
C GLY A 52 1.62 11.69 1.81
N SER A 53 2.11 12.92 2.00
CA SER A 53 3.54 13.19 2.13
C SER A 53 4.09 12.67 3.46
N LEU A 54 3.36 12.85 4.57
CA LEU A 54 3.77 12.36 5.89
C LEU A 54 3.83 10.83 5.93
N THR A 55 2.89 10.16 5.26
CA THR A 55 2.74 8.71 5.31
C THR A 55 3.38 7.98 4.13
N LEU A 56 4.11 8.69 3.26
CA LEU A 56 4.62 8.15 2.00
C LEU A 56 5.50 6.92 2.19
N GLY A 57 6.49 6.97 3.08
CA GLY A 57 7.43 5.87 3.31
C GLY A 57 6.72 4.58 3.74
N GLU A 58 5.79 4.70 4.67
CA GLU A 58 4.99 3.56 5.16
C GLU A 58 4.05 3.02 4.07
N ASN A 59 3.43 3.90 3.28
CA ASN A 59 2.55 3.48 2.19
C ASN A 59 3.34 2.79 1.05
N ILE A 60 4.57 3.24 0.76
CA ILE A 60 5.46 2.55 -0.19
C ILE A 60 5.83 1.16 0.33
N ALA A 61 6.16 1.05 1.62
CA ALA A 61 6.49 -0.23 2.24
C ALA A 61 5.30 -1.20 2.17
N ASP A 62 4.11 -0.80 2.57
CA ASP A 62 2.89 -1.62 2.48
C ASP A 62 2.62 -2.10 1.05
N HIS A 63 2.74 -1.20 0.07
CA HIS A 63 2.53 -1.54 -1.34
C HIS A 63 3.54 -2.57 -1.85
N GLY A 64 4.83 -2.39 -1.53
CA GLY A 64 5.89 -3.33 -1.90
C GLY A 64 5.74 -4.68 -1.20
N ASP A 65 5.47 -4.65 0.10
CA ASP A 65 5.29 -5.87 0.91
C ASP A 65 4.12 -6.71 0.45
N LEU A 66 3.00 -6.10 0.08
CA LEU A 66 1.85 -6.81 -0.50
C LEU A 66 2.21 -7.54 -1.79
N GLN A 67 2.98 -6.91 -2.68
CA GLN A 67 3.38 -7.54 -3.94
C GLN A 67 4.37 -8.69 -3.71
N VAL A 68 5.41 -8.46 -2.89
CA VAL A 68 6.44 -9.46 -2.57
C VAL A 68 5.84 -10.64 -1.81
N SER A 69 5.02 -10.39 -0.79
CA SER A 69 4.39 -11.45 0.01
C SER A 69 3.36 -12.25 -0.80
N PHE A 70 2.61 -11.60 -1.69
CA PHE A 70 1.70 -12.31 -2.59
C PHE A 70 2.47 -13.21 -3.56
N GLN A 71 3.57 -12.73 -4.14
CA GLN A 71 4.41 -13.56 -5.01
C GLN A 71 5.01 -14.75 -4.24
N ALA A 72 5.49 -14.52 -3.02
CA ALA A 72 5.98 -15.59 -2.14
C ALA A 72 4.89 -16.62 -1.82
N PHE A 73 3.67 -16.15 -1.53
CA PHE A 73 2.49 -17.00 -1.33
C PHE A 73 2.21 -17.87 -2.59
N LYS A 74 2.22 -17.29 -3.79
CA LYS A 74 2.02 -18.03 -5.04
C LYS A 74 3.09 -19.09 -5.24
N ASN A 75 4.36 -18.75 -5.04
CA ASN A 75 5.48 -19.69 -5.18
C ASN A 75 5.35 -20.87 -4.18
N ALA A 76 4.98 -20.56 -2.93
CA ALA A 76 4.83 -21.60 -1.89
C ALA A 76 3.65 -22.54 -2.15
N THR A 77 2.63 -22.09 -2.86
CA THR A 77 1.40 -22.87 -3.12
C THR A 77 1.36 -23.50 -4.52
N GLU A 78 2.36 -23.24 -5.36
CA GLU A 78 2.43 -23.79 -6.73
C GLU A 78 2.47 -25.33 -6.73
N ALA A 79 3.34 -25.93 -5.91
CA ALA A 79 3.50 -27.38 -5.84
C ALA A 79 2.42 -28.08 -5.00
N ALA A 80 1.73 -27.34 -4.12
CA ALA A 80 0.68 -27.84 -3.24
C ALA A 80 -0.49 -26.84 -3.21
N PRO A 81 -1.34 -26.82 -4.25
CA PRO A 81 -2.45 -25.88 -4.34
C PRO A 81 -3.39 -25.99 -3.15
N LEU A 82 -3.77 -24.84 -2.59
CA LEU A 82 -4.70 -24.77 -1.49
C LEU A 82 -6.15 -24.88 -1.96
N GLU A 83 -7.00 -25.45 -1.12
CA GLU A 83 -8.43 -25.55 -1.39
C GLU A 83 -9.18 -24.26 -1.12
N ILE A 84 -10.39 -24.15 -1.69
CA ILE A 84 -11.38 -23.14 -1.31
C ILE A 84 -11.87 -23.46 0.10
N VAL A 85 -11.88 -22.46 0.96
CA VAL A 85 -12.39 -22.58 2.36
C VAL A 85 -13.42 -21.48 2.58
N ASP A 86 -14.58 -21.84 3.13
CA ASP A 86 -15.70 -20.93 3.40
C ASP A 86 -16.14 -20.09 2.19
N GLY A 87 -16.00 -20.66 0.98
CA GLY A 87 -16.34 -20.00 -0.28
C GLY A 87 -15.28 -19.04 -0.82
N PHE A 88 -14.15 -18.86 -0.13
CA PHE A 88 -13.06 -18.00 -0.56
C PHE A 88 -11.91 -18.79 -1.18
N THR A 89 -11.40 -18.28 -2.31
CA THR A 89 -10.18 -18.80 -2.92
C THR A 89 -8.95 -18.53 -2.05
N PRO A 90 -7.83 -19.24 -2.24
CA PRO A 90 -6.59 -18.95 -1.52
C PRO A 90 -6.13 -17.50 -1.66
N GLU A 91 -6.24 -16.92 -2.85
CA GLU A 91 -5.87 -15.54 -3.13
C GLU A 91 -6.78 -14.54 -2.38
N GLN A 92 -8.09 -14.79 -2.39
CA GLN A 92 -9.03 -13.97 -1.61
C GLN A 92 -8.70 -14.03 -0.11
N ARG A 93 -8.41 -15.23 0.42
CA ARG A 93 -8.03 -15.39 1.83
C ARG A 93 -6.72 -14.68 2.18
N PHE A 94 -5.75 -14.61 1.25
CA PHE A 94 -4.54 -13.82 1.45
C PHE A 94 -4.87 -12.36 1.72
N PHE A 95 -5.67 -11.73 0.88
CA PHE A 95 -6.05 -10.32 1.06
C PHE A 95 -6.97 -10.09 2.27
N LEU A 96 -7.87 -11.02 2.57
CA LEU A 96 -8.69 -10.96 3.77
C LEU A 96 -7.85 -11.08 5.05
N ALA A 97 -6.82 -11.93 5.05
CA ALA A 97 -5.88 -12.05 6.16
C ALA A 97 -5.11 -10.74 6.37
N TYR A 98 -4.63 -10.12 5.29
CA TYR A 98 -4.00 -8.79 5.35
C TYR A 98 -4.95 -7.74 5.94
N ALA A 99 -6.19 -7.68 5.45
CA ALA A 99 -7.18 -6.75 5.97
C ALA A 99 -7.46 -6.96 7.46
N ASN A 100 -7.48 -8.21 7.92
CA ASN A 100 -7.70 -8.55 9.33
C ASN A 100 -6.55 -8.09 10.25
N VAL A 101 -5.31 -8.00 9.76
CA VAL A 101 -4.17 -7.45 10.53
C VAL A 101 -4.45 -6.01 10.96
N TRP A 102 -5.10 -5.24 10.09
CA TRP A 102 -5.38 -3.81 10.32
C TRP A 102 -6.78 -3.54 10.88
N ALA A 103 -7.57 -4.60 11.11
CA ALA A 103 -8.90 -4.45 11.69
C ALA A 103 -8.83 -3.87 13.12
N GLY A 104 -9.52 -2.75 13.33
CA GLY A 104 -9.51 -2.07 14.61
C GLY A 104 -10.53 -0.93 14.66
N ASN A 105 -10.81 -0.48 15.86
CA ASN A 105 -11.66 0.68 16.13
C ASN A 105 -10.82 1.79 16.78
N ILE A 106 -10.86 2.97 16.22
CA ILE A 106 -10.12 4.15 16.69
C ILE A 106 -11.14 5.22 17.08
N ARG A 107 -10.93 5.89 18.21
CA ARG A 107 -11.77 7.01 18.62
C ARG A 107 -11.58 8.22 17.71
N PRO A 108 -12.61 9.06 17.47
CA PRO A 108 -12.52 10.20 16.57
C PRO A 108 -11.36 11.17 16.91
N GLU A 109 -11.13 11.43 18.19
CA GLU A 109 -10.05 12.31 18.63
C GLU A 109 -8.66 11.76 18.26
N GLU A 110 -8.52 10.44 18.35
CA GLU A 110 -7.28 9.75 18.00
C GLU A 110 -7.06 9.68 16.49
N ILE A 111 -8.11 9.55 15.70
CA ILE A 111 -8.04 9.70 14.23
C ILE A 111 -7.42 11.05 13.87
N LEU A 112 -7.92 12.14 14.46
CA LEU A 112 -7.42 13.49 14.20
C LEU A 112 -5.96 13.67 14.64
N ARG A 113 -5.59 13.08 15.78
CA ARG A 113 -4.23 13.16 16.32
C ARG A 113 -3.26 12.39 15.43
N LEU A 114 -3.55 11.14 15.10
CA LEU A 114 -2.70 10.27 14.28
C LEU A 114 -2.52 10.85 12.87
N THR A 115 -3.58 11.32 12.23
CA THR A 115 -3.51 11.94 10.90
C THR A 115 -2.51 13.10 10.82
N LYS A 116 -2.26 13.79 11.92
CA LYS A 116 -1.34 14.93 11.97
C LYS A 116 0.10 14.57 12.34
N LEU A 117 0.30 13.50 13.09
CA LEU A 117 1.56 13.25 13.80
C LEU A 117 2.20 11.89 13.46
N ASP A 118 1.40 10.92 13.03
CA ASP A 118 1.87 9.55 12.79
C ASP A 118 2.29 9.40 11.32
N PRO A 119 3.51 8.89 11.04
CA PRO A 119 3.93 8.58 9.68
C PRO A 119 3.20 7.38 9.07
N HIS A 120 2.39 6.64 9.86
CA HIS A 120 1.57 5.55 9.37
C HIS A 120 0.19 6.02 8.98
N SER A 121 -0.32 5.54 7.86
CA SER A 121 -1.73 5.66 7.54
C SER A 121 -2.59 4.91 8.57
N LEU A 122 -3.79 5.41 8.85
CA LEU A 122 -4.73 4.70 9.72
C LEU A 122 -5.02 3.29 9.17
N GLY A 123 -5.23 2.31 10.07
CA GLY A 123 -5.38 0.90 9.69
C GLY A 123 -6.36 0.65 8.55
N LYS A 124 -7.54 1.32 8.55
CA LYS A 124 -8.48 1.28 7.42
C LYS A 124 -7.80 1.63 6.09
N TRP A 125 -6.98 2.66 6.05
CA TRP A 125 -6.37 3.17 4.82
C TRP A 125 -5.08 2.45 4.44
N ARG A 126 -4.48 1.70 5.36
CA ARG A 126 -3.44 0.70 5.02
C ARG A 126 -4.04 -0.45 4.19
N VAL A 127 -5.34 -0.69 4.30
CA VAL A 127 -6.08 -1.67 3.49
C VAL A 127 -6.71 -0.99 2.28
N ASP A 128 -7.68 -0.10 2.51
CA ASP A 128 -8.50 0.50 1.45
C ASP A 128 -7.71 1.47 0.56
N GLY A 129 -6.60 1.99 1.05
CA GLY A 129 -5.68 2.83 0.29
C GLY A 129 -4.59 2.05 -0.47
N ALA A 130 -4.20 0.86 0.00
CA ALA A 130 -3.17 0.05 -0.65
C ALA A 130 -3.73 -0.90 -1.71
N LEU A 131 -4.80 -1.64 -1.41
CA LEU A 131 -5.37 -2.67 -2.29
C LEU A 131 -5.78 -2.16 -3.68
N PRO A 132 -6.33 -0.95 -3.86
CA PRO A 132 -6.69 -0.42 -5.17
C PRO A 132 -5.51 -0.26 -6.15
N HIS A 133 -4.28 -0.39 -5.67
CA HIS A 133 -3.08 -0.33 -6.49
C HIS A 133 -2.48 -1.70 -6.80
N ILE A 134 -3.04 -2.80 -6.27
CA ILE A 134 -2.51 -4.16 -6.39
C ILE A 134 -3.29 -4.94 -7.45
N GLN A 135 -2.66 -5.21 -8.59
CA GLN A 135 -3.31 -5.91 -9.72
C GLN A 135 -3.90 -7.27 -9.31
N ASN A 136 -3.18 -8.04 -8.51
CA ASN A 136 -3.62 -9.36 -8.04
C ASN A 136 -4.90 -9.31 -7.19
N TRP A 137 -5.15 -8.20 -6.49
CA TRP A 137 -6.39 -8.00 -5.75
C TRP A 137 -7.59 -7.84 -6.70
N TYR A 138 -7.42 -7.09 -7.81
CA TYR A 138 -8.46 -6.98 -8.86
C TYR A 138 -8.83 -8.34 -9.42
N GLU A 139 -7.83 -9.18 -9.68
CA GLU A 139 -8.03 -10.53 -10.23
C GLU A 139 -8.73 -11.44 -9.23
N ALA A 140 -8.30 -11.43 -7.96
CA ALA A 140 -8.86 -12.26 -6.90
C ALA A 140 -10.35 -11.97 -6.63
N PHE A 141 -10.73 -10.69 -6.63
CA PHE A 141 -12.10 -10.27 -6.32
C PHE A 141 -12.91 -9.87 -7.56
N LYS A 142 -12.33 -9.95 -8.76
CA LYS A 142 -12.98 -9.56 -10.03
C LYS A 142 -13.49 -8.12 -10.02
N ILE A 143 -12.68 -7.22 -9.46
CA ILE A 143 -13.02 -5.80 -9.31
C ILE A 143 -13.17 -5.14 -10.69
N THR A 144 -14.23 -4.36 -10.83
CA THR A 144 -14.61 -3.65 -12.05
C THR A 144 -14.79 -2.17 -11.81
N GLU A 145 -14.99 -1.38 -12.86
CA GLU A 145 -15.27 0.06 -12.80
C GLU A 145 -16.52 0.43 -11.98
N GLN A 146 -17.37 -0.54 -11.68
CA GLN A 146 -18.59 -0.34 -10.88
C GLN A 146 -18.34 -0.42 -9.38
N ASP A 147 -17.15 -0.90 -8.97
CA ASP A 147 -16.79 -1.04 -7.57
C ASP A 147 -16.21 0.26 -7.01
N SER A 148 -16.60 0.61 -5.79
CA SER A 148 -16.22 1.89 -5.17
C SER A 148 -14.71 2.05 -4.92
N MET A 149 -13.97 0.93 -4.83
CA MET A 149 -12.52 0.92 -4.64
C MET A 149 -11.76 0.80 -5.98
N PHE A 150 -12.46 0.86 -7.11
CA PHE A 150 -11.79 0.79 -8.41
C PHE A 150 -10.94 2.04 -8.67
N VAL A 151 -9.69 1.81 -9.07
CA VAL A 151 -8.77 2.85 -9.57
C VAL A 151 -8.34 2.46 -10.99
N PRO A 152 -8.49 3.34 -12.00
CA PRO A 152 -8.02 3.06 -13.36
C PRO A 152 -6.54 2.70 -13.37
N LYS A 153 -6.16 1.74 -14.23
CA LYS A 153 -4.81 1.18 -14.23
C LYS A 153 -3.72 2.24 -14.39
N GLU A 154 -3.95 3.25 -15.21
CA GLU A 154 -3.01 4.35 -15.48
C GLU A 154 -2.87 5.34 -14.29
N LYS A 155 -3.76 5.23 -13.29
CA LYS A 155 -3.73 6.03 -12.05
C LYS A 155 -3.22 5.25 -10.85
N ARG A 156 -2.92 3.95 -11.03
CA ARG A 156 -2.39 3.13 -9.96
C ARG A 156 -0.93 3.44 -9.69
N VAL A 157 -0.54 3.30 -8.44
CA VAL A 157 0.86 3.36 -8.04
C VAL A 157 1.62 2.21 -8.70
N SER A 158 2.79 2.49 -9.23
CA SER A 158 3.70 1.51 -9.84
C SER A 158 5.13 1.93 -9.54
N ILE A 159 5.56 1.72 -8.29
CA ILE A 159 6.93 2.02 -7.85
C ILE A 159 7.81 0.79 -8.09
N TRP A 160 7.32 -0.35 -7.72
CA TRP A 160 7.98 -1.66 -7.85
C TRP A 160 7.29 -2.57 -8.85
#